data_36b20d60791a50ae72fc930897059e17
#
_entry.id   36b20d60791a50ae72fc930897059e17
#
_cell.length_a   1.000
_cell.length_b   1.000
_cell.length_c   1.000
_cell.angle_alpha   90.00
_cell.angle_beta   90.00
_cell.angle_gamma   90.00
#
_symmetry.space_group_name_H-M   'P 1'
#
loop_
_entity.id
_entity.type
_entity.pdbx_description
1 polymer ?
#
loop_
_entity_poly.entity_id
_entity_poly.type
_entity_poly.pdbx_seq_one_letter_code
_entity_poly.pdbx_strand_id
1 'polypeptide(L)'
;MQTITVPGVRKWDHFGVDLKGNRLFATSEEEPAVEVFDLRTNEHIRSLTDFKEPHNVLPFPEMKKIFVVDGEASEIKILDYDSLQLIGDIALTIDADPIVYDPASKYLYVVNGGREAHTPTCLISVVDTVSGKKLADMTLPTNRLESMAIEKSGPRLFVNMTGINSIGVVDREKRAVIATWPITAAKENVPLQYDEGTHRLFLATRKPSKLIVVNADNGKEVMSLDVADYVDDLAYDAPHHRPYVPGGGGSGAVSVVAQRGADKYEVVATIPTKPGAKTARYVPELNKYYVGVPAKEGQPAQILVYDVAP
;
A
#
# COMPACT_ATOMS: atom_id res chain seq x y z
N MET A 1 -4.38 -23.04 -3.02
CA MET A 1 -5.18 -21.80 -3.16
C MET A 1 -6.52 -21.98 -2.48
N GLN A 2 -6.93 -21.05 -1.65
CA GLN A 2 -8.22 -20.98 -0.97
C GLN A 2 -8.93 -19.70 -1.43
N THR A 3 -10.26 -19.69 -1.40
CA THR A 3 -11.07 -18.51 -1.74
C THR A 3 -11.99 -18.16 -0.58
N ILE A 4 -11.96 -16.92 -0.14
CA ILE A 4 -12.89 -16.35 0.83
C ILE A 4 -13.92 -15.55 0.02
N THR A 5 -15.19 -15.83 0.20
CA THR A 5 -16.29 -15.10 -0.46
C THR A 5 -16.90 -14.11 0.51
N VAL A 6 -17.03 -12.85 0.11
CA VAL A 6 -17.51 -11.77 0.98
C VAL A 6 -18.70 -11.07 0.30
N PRO A 7 -19.94 -11.47 0.63
CA PRO A 7 -21.13 -10.79 0.13
C PRO A 7 -21.23 -9.36 0.68
N GLY A 8 -21.72 -8.44 -0.15
CA GLY A 8 -21.93 -7.04 0.25
C GLY A 8 -20.77 -6.10 -0.08
N VAL A 9 -19.58 -6.61 -0.27
CA VAL A 9 -18.43 -5.85 -0.74
C VAL A 9 -18.42 -5.78 -2.26
N ARG A 10 -18.12 -4.61 -2.83
CA ARG A 10 -17.97 -4.44 -4.27
C ARG A 10 -16.52 -4.30 -4.69
N LYS A 11 -15.76 -3.47 -3.99
CA LYS A 11 -14.38 -3.10 -4.36
C LYS A 11 -13.48 -3.15 -3.15
N TRP A 12 -12.38 -3.87 -3.27
CA TRP A 12 -11.30 -3.87 -2.29
C TRP A 12 -10.33 -2.74 -2.56
N ASP A 13 -9.78 -2.20 -1.46
CA ASP A 13 -8.64 -1.31 -1.53
C ASP A 13 -7.40 -1.97 -0.92
N HIS A 14 -7.09 -1.79 0.36
CA HIS A 14 -5.87 -2.35 0.95
C HIS A 14 -6.12 -3.36 2.06
N PHE A 15 -5.07 -4.10 2.42
CA PHE A 15 -5.09 -5.10 3.48
C PHE A 15 -4.17 -4.70 4.63
N GLY A 16 -4.68 -4.75 5.86
CA GLY A 16 -3.93 -4.67 7.10
C GLY A 16 -3.76 -6.04 7.75
N VAL A 17 -2.62 -6.30 8.39
CA VAL A 17 -2.35 -7.60 9.04
C VAL A 17 -1.98 -7.38 10.50
N ASP A 18 -2.64 -8.11 11.38
CA ASP A 18 -2.35 -8.18 12.81
C ASP A 18 -2.00 -9.62 13.19
N LEU A 19 -0.73 -9.94 13.16
CA LEU A 19 -0.24 -11.28 13.52
C LEU A 19 -0.50 -11.62 14.98
N LYS A 20 -0.40 -10.63 15.90
CA LYS A 20 -0.60 -10.84 17.33
C LYS A 20 -2.06 -11.11 17.68
N GLY A 21 -2.98 -10.34 17.09
CA GLY A 21 -4.43 -10.54 17.23
C GLY A 21 -5.01 -11.58 16.27
N ASN A 22 -4.18 -12.15 15.40
CA ASN A 22 -4.56 -13.13 14.39
C ASN A 22 -5.69 -12.63 13.47
N ARG A 23 -5.57 -11.37 12.97
CA ARG A 23 -6.59 -10.71 12.17
C ARG A 23 -6.03 -10.22 10.83
N LEU A 24 -6.81 -10.43 9.78
CA LEU A 24 -6.67 -9.75 8.50
C LEU A 24 -7.77 -8.69 8.42
N PHE A 25 -7.38 -7.48 8.07
CA PHE A 25 -8.30 -6.38 7.75
C PHE A 25 -8.28 -6.15 6.25
N ALA A 26 -9.43 -5.93 5.65
CA ALA A 26 -9.55 -5.55 4.25
C ALA A 26 -10.51 -4.36 4.14
N THR A 27 -10.08 -3.31 3.48
CA THR A 27 -10.90 -2.10 3.30
C THR A 27 -11.74 -2.21 2.04
N SER A 28 -12.95 -1.69 2.10
CA SER A 28 -13.88 -1.56 0.99
C SER A 28 -14.27 -0.08 0.82
N GLU A 29 -14.10 0.45 -0.40
CA GLU A 29 -14.38 1.85 -0.71
C GLU A 29 -15.87 2.11 -1.04
N GLU A 30 -16.46 1.33 -1.97
CA GLU A 30 -17.80 1.60 -2.50
C GLU A 30 -18.92 1.31 -1.50
N GLU A 31 -18.76 0.26 -0.70
CA GLU A 31 -19.54 0.01 0.52
C GLU A 31 -18.60 0.23 1.70
N PRO A 32 -18.52 1.47 2.24
CA PRO A 32 -17.45 1.84 3.15
C PRO A 32 -17.40 0.97 4.40
N ALA A 33 -16.43 0.07 4.47
CA ALA A 33 -16.27 -0.85 5.59
C ALA A 33 -14.80 -1.30 5.74
N VAL A 34 -14.47 -1.71 6.94
CA VAL A 34 -13.28 -2.52 7.21
C VAL A 34 -13.75 -3.92 7.58
N GLU A 35 -13.49 -4.87 6.70
CA GLU A 35 -13.82 -6.27 6.89
C GLU A 35 -12.73 -6.96 7.70
N VAL A 36 -13.11 -7.72 8.73
CA VAL A 36 -12.19 -8.39 9.66
C VAL A 36 -12.31 -9.90 9.50
N PHE A 37 -11.17 -10.56 9.28
CA PHE A 37 -11.08 -12.01 9.13
C PHE A 37 -10.10 -12.60 10.15
N ASP A 38 -10.32 -13.87 10.53
CA ASP A 38 -9.36 -14.67 11.27
C ASP A 38 -8.27 -15.18 10.30
N LEU A 39 -7.01 -14.88 10.58
CA LEU A 39 -5.87 -15.27 9.72
C LEU A 39 -5.60 -16.77 9.65
N ARG A 40 -6.04 -17.56 10.64
CA ARG A 40 -5.82 -19.03 10.67
C ARG A 40 -6.90 -19.78 9.91
N THR A 41 -8.17 -19.35 10.10
CA THR A 41 -9.32 -20.03 9.52
C THR A 41 -9.77 -19.39 8.22
N ASN A 42 -9.40 -18.13 7.97
CA ASN A 42 -9.89 -17.27 6.90
C ASN A 42 -11.41 -17.00 6.99
N GLU A 43 -12.02 -17.20 8.15
CA GLU A 43 -13.42 -16.89 8.38
C GLU A 43 -13.63 -15.40 8.58
N HIS A 44 -14.68 -14.85 8.02
CA HIS A 44 -15.11 -13.50 8.26
C HIS A 44 -15.62 -13.36 9.69
N ILE A 45 -15.06 -12.42 10.45
CA ILE A 45 -15.42 -12.18 11.85
C ILE A 45 -16.54 -11.14 11.93
N ARG A 46 -16.34 -9.99 11.26
CA ARG A 46 -17.29 -8.86 11.30
C ARG A 46 -16.90 -7.76 10.31
N SER A 47 -17.87 -6.91 10.00
CA SER A 47 -17.69 -5.66 9.27
C SER A 47 -17.74 -4.47 10.23
N LEU A 48 -16.83 -3.52 10.06
CA LEU A 48 -16.84 -2.22 10.73
C LEU A 48 -17.29 -1.19 9.71
N THR A 49 -18.42 -0.53 9.93
CA THR A 49 -19.14 0.28 8.92
C THR A 49 -19.15 1.79 9.20
N ASP A 50 -18.49 2.25 10.25
CA ASP A 50 -18.44 3.67 10.58
C ASP A 50 -17.30 4.40 9.87
N PHE A 51 -17.28 4.31 8.53
CA PHE A 51 -16.30 4.93 7.64
C PHE A 51 -17.00 5.58 6.44
N LYS A 52 -16.27 6.46 5.71
CA LYS A 52 -16.73 7.04 4.45
C LYS A 52 -15.97 6.48 3.25
N GLU A 53 -14.66 6.35 3.36
CA GLU A 53 -13.77 5.78 2.34
C GLU A 53 -12.50 5.24 3.02
N PRO A 54 -12.58 4.07 3.67
CA PRO A 54 -11.42 3.52 4.39
C PRO A 54 -10.41 2.92 3.39
N HIS A 55 -9.15 3.36 3.48
CA HIS A 55 -8.06 2.91 2.60
C HIS A 55 -7.10 1.96 3.31
N ASN A 56 -6.48 2.38 4.38
CA ASN A 56 -5.42 1.63 5.03
C ASN A 56 -5.72 1.35 6.50
N VAL A 57 -5.36 0.15 6.98
CA VAL A 57 -5.51 -0.28 8.37
C VAL A 57 -4.16 -0.68 8.94
N LEU A 58 -3.74 -0.05 10.03
CA LEU A 58 -2.48 -0.29 10.71
C LEU A 58 -2.73 -0.66 12.18
N PRO A 59 -2.67 -1.95 12.53
CA PRO A 59 -2.78 -2.40 13.92
C PRO A 59 -1.47 -2.21 14.68
N PHE A 60 -1.58 -1.66 15.89
CA PHE A 60 -0.48 -1.47 16.84
C PHE A 60 -0.81 -2.13 18.18
N PRO A 61 -0.61 -3.43 18.29
CA PRO A 61 -0.97 -4.19 19.49
C PRO A 61 -0.27 -3.69 20.75
N GLU A 62 0.96 -3.17 20.62
CA GLU A 62 1.74 -2.64 21.76
C GLU A 62 1.16 -1.34 22.32
N MET A 63 0.48 -0.57 21.48
CA MET A 63 -0.17 0.68 21.85
C MET A 63 -1.68 0.49 22.13
N LYS A 64 -2.20 -0.73 21.97
CA LYS A 64 -3.63 -1.05 22.05
C LYS A 64 -4.49 -0.17 21.14
N LYS A 65 -3.99 0.12 19.94
CA LYS A 65 -4.66 0.98 18.94
C LYS A 65 -4.62 0.35 17.55
N ILE A 66 -5.62 0.69 16.74
CA ILE A 66 -5.63 0.46 15.31
C ILE A 66 -5.90 1.81 14.64
N PHE A 67 -5.08 2.19 13.67
CA PHE A 67 -5.28 3.40 12.88
C PHE A 67 -5.88 3.01 11.53
N VAL A 68 -6.97 3.68 11.16
CA VAL A 68 -7.65 3.49 9.86
C VAL A 68 -7.67 4.84 9.15
N VAL A 69 -7.07 4.90 7.98
CA VAL A 69 -7.13 6.10 7.13
C VAL A 69 -8.47 6.12 6.43
N ASP A 70 -9.20 7.23 6.54
CA ASP A 70 -10.52 7.44 5.95
C ASP A 70 -10.47 8.68 5.05
N GLY A 71 -10.30 8.49 3.76
CA GLY A 71 -9.97 9.53 2.78
C GLY A 71 -11.07 10.57 2.63
N GLU A 72 -12.31 10.16 2.41
CA GLU A 72 -13.45 11.07 2.27
C GLU A 72 -13.86 11.70 3.62
N ALA A 73 -13.59 11.03 4.74
CA ALA A 73 -13.78 11.62 6.06
C ALA A 73 -12.70 12.68 6.40
N SER A 74 -11.60 12.72 5.65
CA SER A 74 -10.47 13.63 5.89
C SER A 74 -9.84 13.43 7.26
N GLU A 75 -9.65 12.17 7.66
CA GLU A 75 -9.14 11.84 9.01
C GLU A 75 -8.46 10.48 9.07
N ILE A 76 -7.73 10.24 10.15
CA ILE A 76 -7.40 8.90 10.62
C ILE A 76 -8.31 8.59 11.79
N LYS A 77 -9.08 7.52 11.71
CA LYS A 77 -9.84 6.98 12.84
C LYS A 77 -8.95 6.09 13.70
N ILE A 78 -9.05 6.25 15.02
CA ILE A 78 -8.32 5.43 15.99
C ILE A 78 -9.31 4.50 16.65
N LEU A 79 -9.10 3.19 16.49
CA LEU A 79 -9.89 2.18 17.16
C LEU A 79 -9.12 1.59 18.34
N ASP A 80 -9.85 1.21 19.38
CA ASP A 80 -9.31 0.35 20.42
C ASP A 80 -8.97 -1.04 19.85
N TYR A 81 -7.80 -1.53 20.15
CA TYR A 81 -7.24 -2.74 19.54
C TYR A 81 -8.07 -4.00 19.86
N ASP A 82 -8.62 -4.11 21.08
CA ASP A 82 -9.31 -5.32 21.52
C ASP A 82 -10.80 -5.30 21.13
N SER A 83 -11.48 -4.19 21.38
CA SER A 83 -12.93 -4.05 21.13
C SER A 83 -13.28 -3.62 19.70
N LEU A 84 -12.32 -3.02 18.95
CA LEU A 84 -12.51 -2.41 17.66
C LEU A 84 -13.50 -1.22 17.65
N GLN A 85 -13.72 -0.60 18.81
CA GLN A 85 -14.57 0.59 18.94
C GLN A 85 -13.76 1.84 18.62
N LEU A 86 -14.40 2.84 18.02
CA LEU A 86 -13.80 4.16 17.81
C LEU A 86 -13.48 4.82 19.16
N ILE A 87 -12.22 5.27 19.31
CA ILE A 87 -11.74 5.93 20.53
C ILE A 87 -11.14 7.32 20.26
N GLY A 88 -11.05 7.74 19.01
CA GLY A 88 -10.55 9.06 18.63
C GLY A 88 -10.33 9.18 17.13
N ASP A 89 -9.98 10.37 16.72
CA ASP A 89 -9.67 10.72 15.33
C ASP A 89 -8.52 11.74 15.24
N ILE A 90 -7.94 11.85 14.06
CA ILE A 90 -6.90 12.82 13.74
C ILE A 90 -7.26 13.48 12.41
N ALA A 91 -7.59 14.77 12.44
CA ALA A 91 -7.97 15.51 11.25
C ALA A 91 -6.81 15.63 10.24
N LEU A 92 -7.12 15.38 8.99
CA LEU A 92 -6.27 15.52 7.82
C LEU A 92 -6.95 16.43 6.78
N THR A 93 -6.39 16.47 5.57
CA THR A 93 -7.07 17.00 4.38
C THR A 93 -7.74 15.84 3.66
N ILE A 94 -8.73 16.10 2.81
CA ILE A 94 -9.40 15.11 1.98
C ILE A 94 -8.39 14.30 1.13
N ASP A 95 -8.77 13.12 0.68
CA ASP A 95 -7.93 12.22 -0.13
C ASP A 95 -6.75 11.68 0.70
N ALA A 96 -7.00 11.36 1.96
CA ALA A 96 -6.00 10.70 2.80
C ALA A 96 -5.98 9.20 2.44
N ASP A 97 -4.84 8.73 1.87
CA ASP A 97 -4.76 7.35 1.42
C ASP A 97 -3.39 6.72 1.73
N PRO A 98 -2.33 6.86 0.94
CA PRO A 98 -1.11 6.12 1.25
C PRO A 98 -0.54 6.51 2.62
N ILE A 99 -0.20 5.49 3.38
CA ILE A 99 0.35 5.63 4.72
C ILE A 99 1.56 4.73 4.89
N VAL A 100 2.56 5.21 5.62
CA VAL A 100 3.71 4.40 6.03
C VAL A 100 4.09 4.72 7.47
N TYR A 101 4.51 3.69 8.20
CA TYR A 101 4.93 3.81 9.61
C TYR A 101 6.44 3.74 9.74
N ASP A 102 7.00 4.67 10.49
CA ASP A 102 8.40 4.66 10.92
C ASP A 102 8.50 4.14 12.36
N PRO A 103 8.98 2.91 12.58
CA PRO A 103 9.08 2.36 13.92
C PRO A 103 10.14 3.04 14.80
N ALA A 104 11.13 3.72 14.20
CA ALA A 104 12.18 4.41 14.94
C ALA A 104 11.65 5.68 15.61
N SER A 105 10.92 6.51 14.87
CA SER A 105 10.29 7.73 15.39
C SER A 105 8.92 7.50 16.01
N LYS A 106 8.27 6.38 15.70
CA LYS A 106 6.84 6.08 15.99
C LYS A 106 5.89 7.04 15.27
N TYR A 107 6.27 7.52 14.10
CA TYR A 107 5.46 8.41 13.30
C TYR A 107 4.80 7.68 12.13
N LEU A 108 3.58 8.09 11.83
CA LEU A 108 2.93 7.80 10.56
C LEU A 108 3.17 8.97 9.61
N TYR A 109 3.41 8.64 8.36
CA TYR A 109 3.43 9.58 7.25
C TYR A 109 2.24 9.26 6.37
N VAL A 110 1.37 10.23 6.14
CA VAL A 110 0.10 10.03 5.44
C VAL A 110 -0.01 11.03 4.32
N VAL A 111 -0.19 10.56 3.11
CA VAL A 111 -0.51 11.43 1.96
C VAL A 111 -1.94 11.92 2.09
N ASN A 112 -2.18 13.18 1.78
CA ASN A 112 -3.52 13.75 1.70
C ASN A 112 -3.53 15.05 0.87
N GLY A 113 -4.72 15.53 0.51
CA GLY A 113 -4.89 16.73 -0.31
C GLY A 113 -4.66 16.50 -1.81
N GLY A 114 -4.22 17.52 -2.52
CA GLY A 114 -3.96 17.43 -3.95
C GLY A 114 -5.21 17.55 -4.81
N ARG A 115 -5.41 16.61 -5.74
CA ARG A 115 -6.45 16.72 -6.77
C ARG A 115 -7.86 16.81 -6.18
N GLU A 116 -8.18 15.98 -5.21
CA GLU A 116 -9.52 15.97 -4.58
C GLU A 116 -9.73 17.19 -3.68
N ALA A 117 -8.67 17.77 -3.13
CA ALA A 117 -8.70 19.07 -2.44
C ALA A 117 -8.67 20.26 -3.40
N HIS A 118 -8.63 20.04 -4.72
CA HIS A 118 -8.49 21.08 -5.75
C HIS A 118 -7.25 21.98 -5.56
N THR A 119 -6.14 21.39 -5.06
CA THR A 119 -4.87 22.09 -4.87
C THR A 119 -3.79 21.58 -5.81
N PRO A 120 -2.83 22.42 -6.23
CA PRO A 120 -1.72 21.99 -7.07
C PRO A 120 -0.67 21.18 -6.31
N THR A 121 -0.81 21.03 -5.01
CA THR A 121 0.14 20.39 -4.12
C THR A 121 -0.54 19.36 -3.24
N CYS A 122 0.14 18.27 -2.94
CA CYS A 122 -0.24 17.33 -1.90
C CYS A 122 0.51 17.61 -0.61
N LEU A 123 0.01 17.02 0.46
CA LEU A 123 0.63 17.02 1.78
C LEU A 123 1.08 15.60 2.14
N ILE A 124 2.17 15.51 2.88
CA ILE A 124 2.49 14.35 3.71
C ILE A 124 2.37 14.81 5.17
N SER A 125 1.31 14.39 5.82
CA SER A 125 1.08 14.68 7.25
C SER A 125 1.90 13.74 8.11
N VAL A 126 2.56 14.30 9.14
CA VAL A 126 3.33 13.57 10.13
C VAL A 126 2.49 13.43 11.39
N VAL A 127 2.21 12.20 11.79
CA VAL A 127 1.37 11.87 12.94
C VAL A 127 2.16 11.05 13.96
N ASP A 128 2.15 11.49 15.21
CA ASP A 128 2.72 10.74 16.33
C ASP A 128 1.70 9.70 16.82
N THR A 129 2.03 8.43 16.68
CA THR A 129 1.14 7.32 17.06
C THR A 129 0.94 7.20 18.57
N VAL A 130 1.89 7.66 19.36
CA VAL A 130 1.84 7.61 20.84
C VAL A 130 0.84 8.61 21.36
N SER A 131 1.02 9.88 21.00
CA SER A 131 0.12 10.97 21.43
C SER A 131 -1.19 11.02 20.64
N GLY A 132 -1.27 10.42 19.46
CA GLY A 132 -2.41 10.52 18.55
C GLY A 132 -2.60 11.92 17.98
N LYS A 133 -1.51 12.66 17.71
CA LYS A 133 -1.57 14.04 17.21
C LYS A 133 -0.83 14.20 15.89
N LYS A 134 -1.40 15.00 15.00
CA LYS A 134 -0.69 15.53 13.83
C LYS A 134 0.35 16.55 14.30
N LEU A 135 1.61 16.35 13.88
CA LEU A 135 2.74 17.19 14.27
C LEU A 135 3.06 18.25 13.21
N ALA A 136 2.93 17.89 11.92
CA ALA A 136 3.30 18.76 10.81
C ALA A 136 2.69 18.28 9.51
N ASP A 137 2.72 19.16 8.52
CA ASP A 137 2.48 18.84 7.12
C ASP A 137 3.71 19.20 6.29
N MET A 138 4.13 18.31 5.40
CA MET A 138 5.16 18.55 4.39
C MET A 138 4.46 18.74 3.04
N THR A 139 4.67 19.88 2.40
CA THR A 139 4.06 20.18 1.10
C THR A 139 4.95 19.69 -0.04
N LEU A 140 4.37 18.91 -0.96
CA LEU A 140 5.04 18.43 -2.16
C LEU A 140 4.47 19.09 -3.43
N PRO A 141 5.33 19.48 -4.40
CA PRO A 141 4.92 20.25 -5.59
C PRO A 141 4.29 19.35 -6.68
N THR A 142 3.26 18.61 -6.33
CA THR A 142 2.46 17.79 -7.22
C THR A 142 1.07 17.61 -6.64
N ASN A 143 0.06 17.47 -7.48
CA ASN A 143 -1.32 17.27 -7.07
C ASN A 143 -1.72 15.78 -6.96
N ARG A 144 -0.76 14.85 -7.10
CA ARG A 144 -1.01 13.43 -6.89
C ARG A 144 0.24 12.75 -6.37
N LEU A 145 0.12 12.19 -5.19
CA LEU A 145 1.06 11.27 -4.59
C LEU A 145 0.42 9.89 -4.48
N GLU A 146 1.25 8.87 -4.48
CA GLU A 146 0.87 7.48 -4.27
C GLU A 146 1.82 6.85 -3.25
N SER A 147 1.98 5.54 -3.27
CA SER A 147 2.76 4.78 -2.29
C SER A 147 4.07 5.41 -1.85
N MET A 148 4.39 5.19 -0.58
CA MET A 148 5.62 5.60 0.07
C MET A 148 6.41 4.41 0.60
N ALA A 149 7.74 4.55 0.69
CA ALA A 149 8.62 3.60 1.34
C ALA A 149 9.64 4.31 2.22
N ILE A 150 9.94 3.74 3.40
CA ILE A 150 10.86 4.31 4.38
C ILE A 150 12.20 3.58 4.36
N GLU A 151 13.28 4.34 4.34
CA GLU A 151 14.62 3.86 4.68
C GLU A 151 14.73 3.70 6.20
N LYS A 152 15.10 2.50 6.66
CA LYS A 152 15.22 2.22 8.10
C LYS A 152 16.57 2.63 8.66
N SER A 153 17.63 2.54 7.84
CA SER A 153 19.01 2.89 8.21
C SER A 153 19.33 4.36 8.11
N GLY A 154 18.43 5.18 7.52
CA GLY A 154 18.64 6.60 7.30
C GLY A 154 17.35 7.41 7.34
N PRO A 155 17.43 8.73 7.08
CA PRO A 155 16.28 9.62 7.22
C PRO A 155 15.37 9.69 6.00
N ARG A 156 15.66 8.93 4.90
CA ARG A 156 14.93 9.10 3.65
C ARG A 156 13.55 8.43 3.68
N LEU A 157 12.60 9.11 3.11
CA LEU A 157 11.31 8.59 2.70
C LEU A 157 11.20 8.78 1.19
N PHE A 158 10.88 7.73 0.48
CA PHE A 158 10.63 7.74 -0.95
C PHE A 158 9.13 7.78 -1.20
N VAL A 159 8.69 8.59 -2.15
CA VAL A 159 7.26 8.72 -2.48
C VAL A 159 7.06 8.81 -3.99
N ASN A 160 6.07 8.11 -4.50
CA ASN A 160 5.65 8.25 -5.89
C ASN A 160 4.92 9.58 -6.09
N MET A 161 5.55 10.51 -6.79
CA MET A 161 4.97 11.79 -7.24
C MET A 161 4.31 11.56 -8.61
N THR A 162 3.18 10.86 -8.61
CA THR A 162 2.50 10.36 -9.80
C THR A 162 2.03 11.49 -10.72
N GLY A 163 1.62 12.63 -10.13
CA GLY A 163 1.19 13.80 -10.92
C GLY A 163 2.28 14.41 -11.81
N ILE A 164 3.55 14.17 -11.49
CA ILE A 164 4.71 14.63 -12.30
C ILE A 164 5.61 13.47 -12.73
N ASN A 165 5.14 12.24 -12.58
CA ASN A 165 5.82 11.03 -13.02
C ASN A 165 7.27 10.90 -12.50
N SER A 166 7.44 11.04 -11.20
CA SER A 166 8.75 11.08 -10.52
C SER A 166 8.71 10.33 -9.19
N ILE A 167 9.87 10.07 -8.61
CA ILE A 167 10.04 9.68 -7.20
C ILE A 167 10.53 10.92 -6.45
N GLY A 168 9.82 11.30 -5.39
CA GLY A 168 10.30 12.26 -4.41
C GLY A 168 11.17 11.59 -3.36
N VAL A 169 12.29 12.19 -3.02
CA VAL A 169 13.12 11.80 -1.88
C VAL A 169 12.95 12.86 -0.81
N VAL A 170 12.35 12.47 0.30
CA VAL A 170 12.07 13.34 1.42
C VAL A 170 13.01 13.01 2.57
N ASP A 171 13.66 14.00 3.13
CA ASP A 171 14.37 13.88 4.40
C ASP A 171 13.35 14.07 5.54
N ARG A 172 13.11 13.02 6.31
CA ARG A 172 12.10 12.99 7.38
C ARG A 172 12.46 13.90 8.56
N GLU A 173 13.75 14.05 8.85
CA GLU A 173 14.24 14.91 9.94
C GLU A 173 14.12 16.40 9.57
N LYS A 174 14.53 16.75 8.34
CA LYS A 174 14.40 18.11 7.81
C LYS A 174 12.99 18.45 7.37
N ARG A 175 12.13 17.42 7.17
CA ARG A 175 10.77 17.57 6.64
C ARG A 175 10.75 18.28 5.29
N ALA A 176 11.65 17.91 4.41
CA ALA A 176 11.85 18.57 3.12
C ALA A 176 12.16 17.57 2.01
N VAL A 177 11.69 17.89 0.80
CA VAL A 177 12.11 17.18 -0.42
C VAL A 177 13.58 17.55 -0.69
N ILE A 178 14.45 16.56 -0.76
CA ILE A 178 15.88 16.73 -1.01
C ILE A 178 16.30 16.32 -2.42
N ALA A 179 15.47 15.53 -3.12
CA ALA A 179 15.66 15.20 -4.52
C ALA A 179 14.32 14.81 -5.17
N THR A 180 14.26 14.96 -6.50
CA THR A 180 13.17 14.47 -7.33
C THR A 180 13.77 13.73 -8.51
N TRP A 181 13.42 12.45 -8.67
CA TRP A 181 13.97 11.58 -9.70
C TRP A 181 12.90 11.27 -10.76
N PRO A 182 13.06 11.72 -12.01
CA PRO A 182 12.08 11.46 -13.06
C PRO A 182 12.04 9.97 -13.40
N ILE A 183 10.83 9.45 -13.64
CA ILE A 183 10.61 8.11 -14.22
C ILE A 183 10.41 8.28 -15.72
N THR A 184 11.25 7.60 -16.51
CA THR A 184 11.32 7.77 -17.95
C THR A 184 10.79 6.57 -18.74
N ALA A 185 10.90 5.36 -18.19
CA ALA A 185 10.50 4.12 -18.86
C ALA A 185 8.99 3.96 -19.03
N ALA A 186 8.17 4.61 -18.17
CA ALA A 186 6.71 4.55 -18.18
C ALA A 186 6.11 5.71 -17.38
N LYS A 187 4.77 5.74 -17.26
CA LYS A 187 4.02 6.79 -16.53
C LYS A 187 3.02 6.18 -15.55
N GLU A 188 2.47 7.03 -14.69
CA GLU A 188 1.52 6.63 -13.63
C GLU A 188 2.13 5.57 -12.69
N ASN A 189 3.20 5.97 -12.02
CA ASN A 189 3.84 5.20 -10.95
C ASN A 189 2.96 5.19 -9.70
N VAL A 190 2.49 4.00 -9.29
CA VAL A 190 1.52 3.82 -8.20
C VAL A 190 2.12 3.08 -7.02
N PRO A 191 2.35 1.76 -7.01
CA PRO A 191 2.97 1.09 -5.88
C PRO A 191 4.48 1.35 -5.82
N LEU A 192 5.02 1.32 -4.61
CA LEU A 192 6.44 1.51 -4.33
C LEU A 192 6.87 0.63 -3.17
N GLN A 193 7.99 -0.06 -3.32
CA GLN A 193 8.67 -0.80 -2.25
C GLN A 193 10.15 -0.48 -2.25
N TYR A 194 10.78 -0.56 -1.09
CA TYR A 194 12.21 -0.36 -0.93
C TYR A 194 12.87 -1.60 -0.33
N ASP A 195 13.90 -2.08 -1.00
CA ASP A 195 14.80 -3.10 -0.47
C ASP A 195 16.04 -2.43 0.11
N GLU A 196 16.12 -2.43 1.43
CA GLU A 196 17.24 -1.89 2.17
C GLU A 196 18.54 -2.66 1.92
N GLY A 197 18.43 -3.98 1.68
CA GLY A 197 19.59 -4.85 1.51
C GLY A 197 20.37 -4.61 0.22
N THR A 198 19.66 -4.25 -0.85
CA THR A 198 20.27 -3.99 -2.16
C THR A 198 20.23 -2.53 -2.57
N HIS A 199 19.64 -1.65 -1.77
CA HIS A 199 19.38 -0.24 -2.10
C HIS A 199 18.61 -0.09 -3.41
N ARG A 200 17.54 -0.89 -3.58
CA ARG A 200 16.68 -0.82 -4.78
C ARG A 200 15.26 -0.43 -4.40
N LEU A 201 14.73 0.49 -5.18
CA LEU A 201 13.31 0.80 -5.20
C LEU A 201 12.66 -0.01 -6.32
N PHE A 202 11.55 -0.64 -5.98
CA PHE A 202 10.67 -1.31 -6.91
C PHE A 202 9.40 -0.48 -7.01
N LEU A 203 9.05 -0.03 -8.19
CA LEU A 203 7.80 0.66 -8.45
C LEU A 203 7.11 0.05 -9.65
N ALA A 204 5.79 0.05 -9.66
CA ALA A 204 5.06 -0.35 -10.84
C ALA A 204 4.22 0.80 -11.40
N THR A 205 4.01 0.77 -12.71
CA THR A 205 3.35 1.82 -13.49
C THR A 205 2.14 1.28 -14.22
N ARG A 206 1.24 2.19 -14.66
CA ARG A 206 0.04 1.84 -15.41
C ARG A 206 0.11 2.15 -16.90
N LYS A 207 1.06 2.99 -17.36
CA LYS A 207 1.10 3.46 -18.77
C LYS A 207 2.53 3.52 -19.36
N PRO A 208 3.00 2.43 -20.00
CA PRO A 208 2.52 1.05 -19.93
C PRO A 208 2.75 0.43 -18.57
N SER A 209 2.13 -0.74 -18.32
CA SER A 209 2.32 -1.47 -17.08
C SER A 209 3.70 -2.11 -17.04
N LYS A 210 4.56 -1.59 -16.17
CA LYS A 210 5.94 -2.05 -15.99
C LYS A 210 6.29 -2.11 -14.50
N LEU A 211 7.12 -3.06 -14.15
CA LEU A 211 7.94 -2.98 -12.95
C LEU A 211 9.23 -2.24 -13.32
N ILE A 212 9.53 -1.16 -12.63
CA ILE A 212 10.77 -0.39 -12.80
C ILE A 212 11.60 -0.55 -11.52
N VAL A 213 12.85 -0.90 -11.69
CA VAL A 213 13.84 -1.01 -10.62
C VAL A 213 14.73 0.22 -10.66
N VAL A 214 14.85 0.92 -9.53
CA VAL A 214 15.60 2.17 -9.42
C VAL A 214 16.66 2.04 -8.33
N ASN A 215 17.86 2.52 -8.60
CA ASN A 215 18.91 2.63 -7.60
C ASN A 215 18.54 3.76 -6.60
N ALA A 216 18.36 3.41 -5.34
CA ALA A 216 17.92 4.31 -4.28
C ALA A 216 18.99 5.31 -3.81
N ASP A 217 20.23 5.20 -4.27
CA ASP A 217 21.30 6.14 -3.91
C ASP A 217 21.35 7.33 -4.87
N ASN A 218 20.89 7.14 -6.12
CA ASN A 218 21.07 8.17 -7.16
C ASN A 218 19.87 8.33 -8.11
N GLY A 219 18.78 7.56 -7.95
CA GLY A 219 17.57 7.66 -8.76
C GLY A 219 17.69 7.07 -10.17
N LYS A 220 18.78 6.38 -10.51
CA LYS A 220 18.95 5.77 -11.83
C LYS A 220 18.04 4.57 -12.01
N GLU A 221 17.23 4.57 -13.06
CA GLU A 221 16.52 3.37 -13.50
C GLU A 221 17.52 2.33 -13.97
N VAL A 222 17.54 1.16 -13.34
CA VAL A 222 18.48 0.07 -13.66
C VAL A 222 17.85 -1.00 -14.52
N MET A 223 16.54 -1.19 -14.42
CA MET A 223 15.80 -2.14 -15.23
C MET A 223 14.30 -1.79 -15.30
N SER A 224 13.64 -2.20 -16.40
CA SER A 224 12.18 -2.21 -16.50
C SER A 224 11.69 -3.50 -17.16
N LEU A 225 10.58 -4.05 -16.67
CA LEU A 225 9.97 -5.30 -17.12
C LEU A 225 8.48 -5.07 -17.38
N ASP A 226 7.95 -5.73 -18.40
CA ASP A 226 6.50 -5.80 -18.59
C ASP A 226 5.89 -6.71 -17.51
N VAL A 227 4.82 -6.26 -16.86
CA VAL A 227 4.11 -6.98 -15.79
C VAL A 227 2.61 -6.96 -16.03
N ALA A 228 1.86 -7.61 -15.14
CA ALA A 228 0.40 -7.61 -15.17
C ALA A 228 -0.16 -6.18 -15.25
N ASP A 229 -1.22 -6.02 -16.03
CA ASP A 229 -1.78 -4.70 -16.35
C ASP A 229 -2.66 -4.14 -15.23
N TYR A 230 -2.73 -2.81 -15.12
CA TYR A 230 -3.55 -2.09 -14.15
C TYR A 230 -3.20 -2.42 -12.69
N VAL A 231 -1.97 -2.11 -12.33
CA VAL A 231 -1.39 -2.36 -11.00
C VAL A 231 -1.84 -1.31 -9.96
N ASP A 232 -1.89 -1.73 -8.68
CA ASP A 232 -2.17 -0.87 -7.53
C ASP A 232 -1.23 -1.17 -6.36
N ASP A 233 -1.00 -2.44 -6.09
CA ASP A 233 -0.08 -2.90 -5.06
C ASP A 233 1.20 -3.52 -5.64
N LEU A 234 2.17 -3.62 -4.77
CA LEU A 234 3.42 -4.34 -4.99
C LEU A 234 3.90 -4.88 -3.64
N ALA A 235 4.18 -6.16 -3.58
CA ALA A 235 4.82 -6.75 -2.42
C ALA A 235 6.25 -7.17 -2.75
N TYR A 236 7.14 -7.06 -1.78
CA TYR A 236 8.53 -7.51 -1.92
C TYR A 236 8.84 -8.57 -0.84
N ASP A 237 9.20 -9.74 -1.30
CA ASP A 237 9.68 -10.85 -0.50
C ASP A 237 11.21 -10.74 -0.41
N ALA A 238 11.68 -10.03 0.62
CA ALA A 238 13.10 -9.74 0.79
C ALA A 238 13.98 -10.98 0.96
N PRO A 239 13.60 -12.01 1.75
CA PRO A 239 14.35 -13.26 1.86
C PRO A 239 14.61 -13.98 0.53
N HIS A 240 13.66 -13.94 -0.39
CA HIS A 240 13.75 -14.60 -1.69
C HIS A 240 14.04 -13.65 -2.85
N HIS A 241 14.20 -12.34 -2.58
CA HIS A 241 14.41 -11.30 -3.59
C HIS A 241 13.36 -11.34 -4.72
N ARG A 242 12.07 -11.40 -4.34
CA ARG A 242 10.93 -11.55 -5.25
C ARG A 242 9.91 -10.42 -5.12
N PRO A 243 9.82 -9.51 -6.07
CA PRO A 243 8.64 -8.65 -6.23
C PRO A 243 7.43 -9.44 -6.75
N TYR A 244 6.27 -9.21 -6.14
CA TYR A 244 4.96 -9.70 -6.59
C TYR A 244 4.14 -8.48 -7.03
N VAL A 245 3.69 -8.47 -8.28
CA VAL A 245 2.97 -7.34 -8.87
C VAL A 245 1.59 -7.80 -9.32
N PRO A 246 0.54 -7.55 -8.51
CA PRO A 246 -0.82 -7.86 -8.88
C PRO A 246 -1.36 -6.81 -9.85
N GLY A 247 -2.03 -7.25 -10.89
CA GLY A 247 -2.67 -6.40 -11.87
C GLY A 247 -4.07 -6.88 -12.24
N GLY A 248 -5.03 -5.95 -12.20
CA GLY A 248 -6.45 -6.21 -12.44
C GLY A 248 -6.90 -6.07 -13.88
N GLY A 249 -6.01 -5.71 -14.80
CA GLY A 249 -6.32 -5.55 -16.23
C GLY A 249 -6.58 -6.89 -16.92
N GLY A 250 -7.34 -6.85 -18.02
CA GLY A 250 -7.66 -8.05 -18.78
C GLY A 250 -8.34 -9.14 -17.95
N SER A 251 -7.75 -10.31 -17.88
CA SER A 251 -8.20 -11.45 -17.06
C SER A 251 -7.74 -11.41 -15.60
N GLY A 252 -6.82 -10.47 -15.29
CA GLY A 252 -6.16 -10.38 -13.99
C GLY A 252 -5.02 -11.39 -13.80
N ALA A 253 -3.91 -10.93 -13.24
CA ALA A 253 -2.76 -11.80 -12.94
C ALA A 253 -1.88 -11.22 -11.84
N VAL A 254 -1.02 -12.04 -11.25
CA VAL A 254 0.13 -11.61 -10.45
C VAL A 254 1.40 -11.95 -11.21
N SER A 255 2.20 -10.96 -11.54
CA SER A 255 3.56 -11.18 -12.05
C SER A 255 4.51 -11.46 -10.89
N VAL A 256 5.18 -12.60 -10.93
CA VAL A 256 6.23 -12.96 -9.97
C VAL A 256 7.57 -12.66 -10.64
N VAL A 257 8.34 -11.77 -10.03
CA VAL A 257 9.64 -11.38 -10.54
C VAL A 257 10.72 -11.94 -9.63
N ALA A 258 11.85 -12.38 -10.20
CA ALA A 258 13.00 -12.84 -9.44
C ALA A 258 14.24 -12.03 -9.79
N GLN A 259 15.03 -11.69 -8.78
CA GLN A 259 16.37 -11.14 -8.97
C GLN A 259 17.33 -12.25 -9.32
N ARG A 260 18.05 -12.13 -10.44
CA ARG A 260 19.05 -13.08 -10.96
C ARG A 260 20.49 -12.58 -10.86
N GLY A 261 20.68 -11.41 -10.28
CA GLY A 261 21.97 -10.74 -10.08
C GLY A 261 21.75 -9.33 -9.63
N ALA A 262 22.79 -8.56 -9.36
CA ALA A 262 22.73 -7.25 -8.72
C ALA A 262 21.68 -6.30 -9.36
N ASP A 263 21.59 -6.27 -10.71
CA ASP A 263 20.65 -5.43 -11.45
C ASP A 263 19.93 -6.22 -12.57
N LYS A 264 19.78 -7.54 -12.39
CA LYS A 264 19.10 -8.43 -13.34
C LYS A 264 17.85 -9.02 -12.71
N TYR A 265 16.73 -8.77 -13.34
CA TYR A 265 15.41 -9.23 -12.91
C TYR A 265 14.68 -9.86 -14.08
N GLU A 266 13.86 -10.87 -13.81
CA GLU A 266 13.03 -11.52 -14.82
C GLU A 266 11.67 -11.90 -14.25
N VAL A 267 10.64 -11.87 -15.08
CA VAL A 267 9.33 -12.45 -14.73
C VAL A 267 9.45 -13.96 -14.82
N VAL A 268 9.38 -14.64 -13.67
CA VAL A 268 9.53 -16.09 -13.56
C VAL A 268 8.19 -16.83 -13.58
N ALA A 269 7.10 -16.13 -13.26
CA ALA A 269 5.76 -16.69 -13.34
C ALA A 269 4.72 -15.57 -13.52
N THR A 270 3.61 -15.92 -14.16
CA THR A 270 2.39 -15.13 -14.22
C THR A 270 1.25 -15.99 -13.69
N ILE A 271 0.75 -15.67 -12.51
CA ILE A 271 -0.27 -16.43 -11.81
C ILE A 271 -1.65 -15.83 -12.16
N PRO A 272 -2.55 -16.57 -12.83
CA PRO A 272 -3.87 -16.08 -13.15
C PRO A 272 -4.65 -15.73 -11.86
N THR A 273 -5.35 -14.60 -11.89
CA THR A 273 -6.30 -14.18 -10.85
C THR A 273 -7.68 -13.95 -11.47
N LYS A 274 -8.27 -12.80 -11.23
CA LYS A 274 -9.53 -12.38 -11.84
C LYS A 274 -9.49 -10.92 -12.25
N PRO A 275 -10.34 -10.48 -13.20
CA PRO A 275 -10.39 -9.07 -13.59
C PRO A 275 -10.67 -8.15 -12.41
N GLY A 276 -9.91 -7.06 -12.30
CA GLY A 276 -9.99 -6.09 -11.21
C GLY A 276 -9.16 -6.44 -9.97
N ALA A 277 -8.53 -7.63 -9.92
CA ALA A 277 -7.67 -8.07 -8.81
C ALA A 277 -6.31 -7.36 -8.83
N LYS A 278 -6.27 -6.13 -8.34
CA LYS A 278 -5.09 -5.23 -8.37
C LYS A 278 -4.47 -4.98 -7.00
N THR A 279 -5.20 -5.27 -5.94
CA THR A 279 -4.77 -5.07 -4.55
C THR A 279 -4.44 -6.39 -3.88
N ALA A 280 -3.35 -6.42 -3.12
CA ALA A 280 -2.87 -7.66 -2.51
C ALA A 280 -1.98 -7.41 -1.30
N ARG A 281 -1.83 -8.44 -0.47
CA ARG A 281 -0.94 -8.41 0.69
C ARG A 281 -0.14 -9.70 0.81
N TYR A 282 1.18 -9.58 0.86
CA TYR A 282 2.07 -10.65 1.26
C TYR A 282 2.28 -10.65 2.78
N VAL A 283 2.15 -11.82 3.39
CA VAL A 283 2.38 -12.04 4.84
C VAL A 283 3.48 -13.08 4.96
N PRO A 284 4.75 -12.66 5.03
CA PRO A 284 5.90 -13.57 5.01
C PRO A 284 5.90 -14.55 6.18
N GLU A 285 5.44 -14.15 7.36
CA GLU A 285 5.38 -14.99 8.55
C GLU A 285 4.44 -16.19 8.40
N LEU A 286 3.49 -16.10 7.49
CA LEU A 286 2.53 -17.17 7.17
C LEU A 286 2.81 -17.83 5.82
N ASN A 287 3.77 -17.32 5.04
CA ASN A 287 3.97 -17.67 3.63
C ASN A 287 2.66 -17.59 2.83
N LYS A 288 1.84 -16.55 3.07
CA LYS A 288 0.55 -16.35 2.41
C LYS A 288 0.54 -15.06 1.59
N TYR A 289 -0.13 -15.13 0.45
CA TYR A 289 -0.40 -13.99 -0.41
C TYR A 289 -1.91 -13.85 -0.61
N TYR A 290 -2.47 -12.75 -0.15
CA TYR A 290 -3.89 -12.42 -0.24
C TYR A 290 -4.11 -11.49 -1.42
N VAL A 291 -5.10 -11.78 -2.27
CA VAL A 291 -5.42 -10.96 -3.45
C VAL A 291 -6.90 -10.63 -3.44
N GLY A 292 -7.25 -9.36 -3.40
CA GLY A 292 -8.61 -8.86 -3.45
C GLY A 292 -9.18 -8.93 -4.86
N VAL A 293 -10.30 -9.61 -5.03
CA VAL A 293 -11.09 -9.69 -6.27
C VAL A 293 -12.37 -8.90 -6.08
N PRO A 294 -12.61 -7.83 -6.85
CA PRO A 294 -13.85 -7.06 -6.73
C PRO A 294 -15.06 -7.87 -7.18
N ALA A 295 -16.24 -7.49 -6.70
CA ALA A 295 -17.50 -8.07 -7.17
C ALA A 295 -17.71 -7.74 -8.66
N LYS A 296 -18.34 -8.67 -9.34
CA LYS A 296 -18.85 -8.49 -10.70
C LYS A 296 -20.28 -8.99 -10.78
N GLU A 297 -20.96 -8.65 -11.88
CA GLU A 297 -22.33 -9.11 -12.12
C GLU A 297 -22.46 -10.62 -11.91
N GLY A 298 -23.29 -11.03 -10.96
CA GLY A 298 -23.51 -12.43 -10.59
C GLY A 298 -22.40 -13.08 -9.74
N GLN A 299 -21.35 -12.34 -9.34
CA GLN A 299 -20.26 -12.88 -8.50
C GLN A 299 -19.93 -11.90 -7.35
N PRO A 300 -19.98 -12.36 -6.09
CA PRO A 300 -19.56 -11.54 -4.96
C PRO A 300 -18.05 -11.29 -4.97
N ALA A 301 -17.62 -10.28 -4.22
CA ALA A 301 -16.21 -10.04 -3.98
C ALA A 301 -15.55 -11.24 -3.29
N GLN A 302 -14.27 -11.42 -3.55
CA GLN A 302 -13.50 -12.55 -3.04
C GLN A 302 -12.12 -12.09 -2.57
N ILE A 303 -11.53 -12.87 -1.67
CA ILE A 303 -10.10 -12.82 -1.38
C ILE A 303 -9.51 -14.17 -1.77
N LEU A 304 -8.60 -14.18 -2.73
CA LEU A 304 -7.82 -15.37 -3.08
C LEU A 304 -6.63 -15.47 -2.13
N VAL A 305 -6.44 -16.66 -1.55
CA VAL A 305 -5.35 -16.92 -0.62
C VAL A 305 -4.41 -17.97 -1.24
N TYR A 306 -3.21 -17.54 -1.53
CA TYR A 306 -2.17 -18.39 -2.12
C TYR A 306 -1.13 -18.78 -1.05
N ASP A 307 -0.66 -20.00 -1.12
CA ASP A 307 0.56 -20.42 -0.44
C ASP A 307 1.75 -19.97 -1.30
N VAL A 308 2.70 -19.28 -0.66
CA VAL A 308 3.93 -18.85 -1.33
C VAL A 308 5.00 -19.91 -1.05
N ALA A 309 5.50 -20.51 -2.12
CA ALA A 309 6.60 -21.46 -2.01
C ALA A 309 7.92 -20.73 -1.72
N PRO A 310 8.79 -21.33 -0.89
CA PRO A 310 10.12 -20.81 -0.60
C PRO A 310 10.97 -20.56 -1.84
#